data_adf3d0cfa590d81f394e801c1cd96034
#
_entry.id   adf3d0cfa590d81f394e801c1cd96034
#
_cell.length_a   1.000
_cell.length_b   1.000
_cell.length_c   1.000
_cell.angle_alpha   90.00
_cell.angle_beta   90.00
_cell.angle_gamma   90.00
#
_symmetry.space_group_name_H-M   'P 1'
#
loop_
_entity.id
_entity.type
_entity.pdbx_description
1 polymer ?
#
loop_
_entity_poly.entity_id
_entity_poly.type
_entity_poly.pdbx_seq_one_letter_code
_entity_poly.pdbx_strand_id
1 'polypeptide(L)'
;MKRSNLGAHVHLGADPRVISLTTLRADAEALARQLPGLSLQAAAADVIHPGAAGRKRAGSGEQFWQYRRYAQTDAADRIDWRRSARGDEYFVRETELETARTILSWLDPHPGFDWSSDPGRETKADRARTILLALGIIFAKEGERIGLIGGSRPASLGKAAPDKLAEDLIGHLSETLIPPRAQALAFVASDFYDGVDIWRDRLAQLAKTCRHGVLLAVTDPIEHEFPYAGRTRFSRPGSGLEKLFGRAETVRDEYLDKLAAHEAALAALATSMGWALIRHRTDMPALRGAAAAQAALEQFGGKA
;
A
#
# COMPACT_ATOMS: atom_id res chain seq x y z
N MET A 1 48.57 -10.52 30.83
CA MET A 1 47.41 -10.99 30.06
C MET A 1 46.44 -9.82 29.91
N LYS A 2 46.55 -9.05 28.82
CA LYS A 2 45.61 -7.96 28.50
C LYS A 2 44.41 -8.56 27.75
N ARG A 3 43.24 -8.59 28.38
CA ARG A 3 42.00 -8.87 27.69
C ARG A 3 41.67 -7.64 26.87
N SER A 4 41.78 -7.77 25.56
CA SER A 4 41.28 -6.81 24.60
C SER A 4 39.75 -6.85 24.66
N ASN A 5 39.16 -5.81 25.26
CA ASN A 5 37.73 -5.54 25.14
C ASN A 5 37.48 -5.09 23.69
N LEU A 6 37.17 -6.04 22.80
CA LEU A 6 36.54 -5.72 21.51
C LEU A 6 35.20 -5.08 21.82
N GLY A 7 35.08 -3.77 21.58
CA GLY A 7 33.79 -3.09 21.58
C GLY A 7 32.83 -3.84 20.65
N ALA A 8 31.66 -4.15 21.14
CA ALA A 8 30.64 -4.79 20.33
C ALA A 8 30.35 -3.91 19.10
N HIS A 9 30.83 -4.36 17.95
CA HIS A 9 30.38 -3.83 16.68
C HIS A 9 28.97 -4.38 16.47
N VAL A 10 27.94 -3.59 16.76
CA VAL A 10 26.59 -3.92 16.30
C VAL A 10 26.57 -3.58 14.82
N HIS A 11 26.99 -4.53 13.97
CA HIS A 11 26.56 -4.53 12.59
C HIS A 11 25.06 -4.82 12.63
N LEU A 12 24.26 -3.77 12.59
CA LEU A 12 22.83 -3.86 12.41
C LEU A 12 22.58 -4.20 10.93
N GLY A 13 22.50 -5.48 10.61
CA GLY A 13 22.11 -5.97 9.31
C GLY A 13 22.84 -7.27 8.95
N ALA A 14 22.10 -8.36 8.86
CA ALA A 14 22.49 -9.45 7.98
C ALA A 14 22.45 -8.93 6.54
N ASP A 15 23.32 -9.45 5.66
CA ASP A 15 23.20 -9.23 4.23
C ASP A 15 21.73 -9.47 3.82
N PRO A 16 21.08 -8.53 3.11
CA PRO A 16 19.68 -8.66 2.78
C PRO A 16 19.51 -9.96 2.00
N ARG A 17 18.77 -10.90 2.59
CA ARG A 17 18.32 -12.08 1.86
C ARG A 17 17.27 -11.58 0.92
N VAL A 18 17.61 -11.36 -0.33
CA VAL A 18 16.64 -10.99 -1.36
C VAL A 18 15.58 -12.10 -1.40
N ILE A 19 14.36 -11.77 -1.00
CA ILE A 19 13.24 -12.70 -1.07
C ILE A 19 13.09 -13.18 -2.52
N SER A 20 12.96 -14.49 -2.73
CA SER A 20 12.73 -15.00 -4.07
C SER A 20 11.32 -14.70 -4.55
N LEU A 21 11.13 -14.54 -5.86
CA LEU A 21 9.80 -14.34 -6.45
C LEU A 21 8.82 -15.45 -6.04
N THR A 22 9.30 -16.69 -6.01
CA THR A 22 8.50 -17.86 -5.62
C THR A 22 8.07 -17.79 -4.17
N THR A 23 8.97 -17.41 -3.26
CA THR A 23 8.68 -17.26 -1.83
C THR A 23 7.68 -16.12 -1.62
N LEU A 24 7.93 -14.96 -2.22
CA LEU A 24 7.03 -13.81 -2.12
C LEU A 24 5.61 -14.14 -2.57
N ARG A 25 5.46 -14.86 -3.69
CA ARG A 25 4.15 -15.29 -4.19
C ARG A 25 3.45 -16.24 -3.22
N ALA A 26 4.16 -17.27 -2.75
CA ALA A 26 3.60 -18.26 -1.83
C ALA A 26 3.11 -17.61 -0.54
N ASP A 27 3.91 -16.72 0.05
CA ASP A 27 3.58 -16.04 1.30
C ASP A 27 2.41 -15.05 1.12
N ALA A 28 2.43 -14.29 0.02
CA ALA A 28 1.35 -13.34 -0.28
C ALA A 28 0.02 -14.06 -0.58
N GLU A 29 0.03 -15.18 -1.30
CA GLU A 29 -1.16 -15.98 -1.54
C GLU A 29 -1.69 -16.62 -0.24
N ALA A 30 -0.80 -17.11 0.62
CA ALA A 30 -1.18 -17.64 1.92
C ALA A 30 -1.81 -16.56 2.80
N LEU A 31 -1.26 -15.35 2.79
CA LEU A 31 -1.80 -14.19 3.49
C LEU A 31 -3.15 -13.76 2.91
N ALA A 32 -3.27 -13.65 1.59
CA ALA A 32 -4.50 -13.25 0.92
C ALA A 32 -5.67 -14.23 1.16
N ARG A 33 -5.40 -15.51 1.36
CA ARG A 33 -6.44 -16.50 1.73
C ARG A 33 -6.99 -16.30 3.14
N GLN A 34 -6.26 -15.65 4.03
CA GLN A 34 -6.67 -15.38 5.41
C GLN A 34 -7.44 -14.06 5.56
N LEU A 35 -7.34 -13.18 4.56
CA LEU A 35 -8.05 -11.91 4.56
C LEU A 35 -9.47 -12.09 4.01
N PRO A 36 -10.48 -11.42 4.60
CA PRO A 36 -11.83 -11.42 4.04
C PRO A 36 -11.83 -10.75 2.65
N GLY A 37 -12.77 -11.15 1.79
CA GLY A 37 -12.98 -10.46 0.52
C GLY A 37 -13.34 -8.99 0.75
N LEU A 38 -12.76 -8.10 -0.05
CA LEU A 38 -13.08 -6.67 -0.01
C LEU A 38 -14.35 -6.40 -0.83
N SER A 39 -15.39 -5.88 -0.20
CA SER A 39 -16.49 -5.25 -0.93
C SER A 39 -16.19 -3.76 -1.07
N LEU A 40 -15.42 -3.39 -2.10
CA LEU A 40 -15.12 -1.98 -2.42
C LEU A 40 -16.27 -1.27 -3.16
N GLN A 41 -17.40 -1.94 -3.39
CA GLN A 41 -18.54 -1.39 -4.13
C GLN A 41 -19.06 -0.07 -3.52
N ALA A 42 -19.00 0.09 -2.20
CA ALA A 42 -19.40 1.33 -1.54
C ALA A 42 -18.46 2.52 -1.81
N ALA A 43 -17.16 2.25 -2.02
CA ALA A 43 -16.16 3.29 -2.30
C ALA A 43 -16.16 3.76 -3.78
N ALA A 44 -16.90 3.10 -4.68
CA ALA A 44 -16.95 3.43 -6.11
C ALA A 44 -17.62 4.76 -6.40
N ALA A 45 -18.51 5.23 -5.53
CA ALA A 45 -19.28 6.45 -5.75
C ALA A 45 -18.42 7.74 -5.69
N ASP A 46 -17.33 7.74 -4.91
CA ASP A 46 -16.55 8.96 -4.62
C ASP A 46 -15.37 9.23 -5.57
N VAL A 47 -14.96 8.26 -6.38
CA VAL A 47 -13.85 8.41 -7.32
C VAL A 47 -14.26 9.07 -8.65
N ILE A 48 -15.54 9.31 -8.84
CA ILE A 48 -16.10 9.86 -10.09
C ILE A 48 -16.48 11.33 -9.89
N HIS A 49 -15.59 12.22 -10.25
CA HIS A 49 -15.73 13.67 -10.50
C HIS A 49 -16.25 14.55 -9.34
N PRO A 50 -15.46 15.51 -8.87
CA PRO A 50 -15.97 16.65 -8.12
C PRO A 50 -16.85 17.49 -9.05
N GLY A 51 -18.18 17.44 -8.83
CA GLY A 51 -19.14 18.26 -9.57
C GLY A 51 -20.38 17.54 -10.11
N ALA A 52 -20.41 16.20 -10.09
CA ALA A 52 -21.61 15.45 -10.45
C ALA A 52 -22.13 14.70 -9.22
N ALA A 53 -23.10 15.29 -8.54
CA ALA A 53 -23.89 14.58 -7.53
C ALA A 53 -24.32 13.21 -8.09
N GLY A 54 -23.81 12.13 -7.47
CA GLY A 54 -24.32 10.77 -7.48
C GLY A 54 -25.03 10.24 -8.75
N ARG A 55 -24.58 10.61 -9.95
CA ARG A 55 -25.14 10.03 -11.18
C ARG A 55 -24.31 8.83 -11.59
N LYS A 56 -24.79 7.67 -11.17
CA LYS A 56 -24.41 6.39 -11.76
C LYS A 56 -24.52 6.54 -13.28
N ARG A 57 -23.66 5.91 -14.05
CA ARG A 57 -23.71 5.95 -15.52
C ARG A 57 -24.06 4.57 -16.05
N ALA A 58 -24.91 4.55 -17.08
CA ALA A 58 -25.14 3.35 -17.85
C ALA A 58 -23.88 2.94 -18.60
N GLY A 59 -23.51 1.64 -18.58
CA GLY A 59 -22.31 1.12 -19.22
C GLY A 59 -22.31 -0.39 -19.35
N SER A 60 -21.14 -0.99 -19.54
CA SER A 60 -20.94 -2.40 -19.85
C SER A 60 -20.75 -3.30 -18.63
N GLY A 61 -21.28 -2.96 -17.45
CA GLY A 61 -21.23 -3.81 -16.26
C GLY A 61 -22.29 -4.93 -16.28
N GLU A 62 -22.21 -5.84 -15.30
CA GLU A 62 -23.20 -6.93 -15.17
C GLU A 62 -24.42 -6.56 -14.30
N GLN A 63 -24.28 -5.58 -13.42
CA GLN A 63 -25.36 -5.19 -12.52
C GLN A 63 -26.42 -4.38 -13.25
N PHE A 64 -27.68 -4.72 -12.95
CA PHE A 64 -28.81 -3.99 -13.47
C PHE A 64 -28.87 -2.58 -12.92
N TRP A 65 -28.92 -1.58 -13.82
CA TRP A 65 -29.11 -0.20 -13.47
C TRP A 65 -30.55 0.23 -13.53
N GLN A 66 -31.09 0.26 -14.76
CA GLN A 66 -32.47 0.70 -15.07
C GLN A 66 -32.93 0.17 -16.42
N TYR A 67 -34.22 0.32 -16.66
CA TYR A 67 -34.78 0.18 -18.00
C TYR A 67 -34.88 1.56 -18.65
N ARG A 68 -34.37 1.67 -19.87
CA ARG A 68 -34.54 2.84 -20.74
C ARG A 68 -35.37 2.45 -21.95
N ARG A 69 -36.16 3.39 -22.49
CA ARG A 69 -36.82 3.18 -23.77
C ARG A 69 -35.79 2.95 -24.87
N TYR A 70 -36.11 2.01 -25.76
CA TYR A 70 -35.30 1.72 -26.93
C TYR A 70 -35.23 2.94 -27.84
N ALA A 71 -34.05 3.29 -28.33
CA ALA A 71 -33.82 4.30 -29.35
C ALA A 71 -33.34 3.64 -30.63
N GLN A 72 -33.62 4.23 -31.79
CA GLN A 72 -33.22 3.67 -33.09
C GLN A 72 -31.68 3.51 -33.25
N THR A 73 -30.91 4.15 -32.39
CA THR A 73 -29.45 4.03 -32.33
C THR A 73 -28.98 2.81 -31.53
N ASP A 74 -29.88 2.12 -30.83
CA ASP A 74 -29.54 0.92 -30.06
C ASP A 74 -29.58 -0.31 -30.96
N ALA A 75 -28.70 -1.27 -30.71
CA ALA A 75 -28.72 -2.55 -31.38
C ALA A 75 -29.96 -3.35 -30.89
N ALA A 76 -30.67 -3.99 -31.81
CA ALA A 76 -31.91 -4.70 -31.52
C ALA A 76 -31.72 -5.90 -30.54
N ASP A 77 -30.54 -6.46 -30.48
CA ASP A 77 -30.18 -7.54 -29.55
C ASP A 77 -30.13 -7.09 -28.07
N ARG A 78 -30.12 -5.78 -27.81
CA ARG A 78 -30.12 -5.21 -26.45
C ARG A 78 -31.53 -5.04 -25.89
N ILE A 79 -32.61 -5.29 -26.68
CA ILE A 79 -33.99 -5.18 -26.23
C ILE A 79 -34.27 -6.29 -25.20
N ASP A 80 -34.75 -5.89 -24.01
CA ASP A 80 -35.34 -6.83 -23.05
C ASP A 80 -36.77 -7.17 -23.46
N TRP A 81 -36.90 -8.24 -24.25
CA TRP A 81 -38.20 -8.70 -24.78
C TRP A 81 -39.19 -9.07 -23.66
N ARG A 82 -38.68 -9.56 -22.50
CA ARG A 82 -39.54 -9.94 -21.39
C ARG A 82 -40.16 -8.74 -20.71
N ARG A 83 -39.47 -7.64 -20.63
CA ARG A 83 -39.98 -6.37 -20.10
C ARG A 83 -40.88 -5.69 -21.11
N SER A 84 -40.50 -5.67 -22.38
CA SER A 84 -41.22 -5.04 -23.49
C SER A 84 -42.54 -5.72 -23.80
N ALA A 85 -42.68 -7.03 -23.57
CA ALA A 85 -43.91 -7.78 -23.78
C ALA A 85 -45.11 -7.37 -22.89
N ARG A 86 -44.87 -6.47 -21.92
CA ARG A 86 -45.93 -6.00 -20.99
C ARG A 86 -46.57 -4.67 -21.40
N GLY A 87 -46.22 -4.12 -22.55
CA GLY A 87 -46.73 -2.85 -23.06
C GLY A 87 -46.31 -2.63 -24.51
N ASP A 88 -46.66 -1.46 -25.06
CA ASP A 88 -46.43 -1.11 -26.47
C ASP A 88 -45.05 -0.47 -26.70
N GLU A 89 -44.18 -0.44 -25.68
CA GLU A 89 -42.86 0.21 -25.75
C GLU A 89 -41.75 -0.80 -25.60
N TYR A 90 -40.67 -0.62 -26.37
CA TYR A 90 -39.46 -1.44 -26.24
C TYR A 90 -38.54 -0.84 -25.21
N PHE A 91 -37.98 -1.70 -24.37
CA PHE A 91 -37.04 -1.33 -23.31
C PHE A 91 -35.68 -2.02 -23.50
N VAL A 92 -34.64 -1.25 -23.29
CA VAL A 92 -33.25 -1.73 -23.21
C VAL A 92 -32.86 -1.82 -21.74
N ARG A 93 -32.27 -2.93 -21.36
CA ARG A 93 -31.68 -3.08 -20.04
C ARG A 93 -30.36 -2.31 -20.03
N GLU A 94 -30.26 -1.28 -19.21
CA GLU A 94 -28.99 -0.61 -18.91
C GLU A 94 -28.36 -1.25 -17.70
N THR A 95 -27.07 -1.51 -17.81
CA THR A 95 -26.23 -2.02 -16.73
C THR A 95 -25.40 -0.87 -16.15
N GLU A 96 -25.00 -1.00 -14.90
CA GLU A 96 -24.12 -0.03 -14.25
C GLU A 96 -22.72 -0.10 -14.88
N LEU A 97 -22.11 1.04 -15.14
CA LEU A 97 -20.71 1.09 -15.60
C LEU A 97 -19.79 0.77 -14.44
N GLU A 98 -19.37 -0.46 -14.32
CA GLU A 98 -18.28 -0.84 -13.41
C GLU A 98 -16.95 -0.39 -14.00
N THR A 99 -16.41 0.69 -13.49
CA THR A 99 -15.09 1.17 -13.88
C THR A 99 -14.07 0.63 -12.90
N ALA A 100 -13.20 -0.28 -13.35
CA ALA A 100 -12.09 -0.77 -12.54
C ALA A 100 -11.24 0.41 -12.02
N ARG A 101 -11.06 0.48 -10.70
CA ARG A 101 -10.17 1.46 -10.08
C ARG A 101 -8.73 1.09 -10.31
N THR A 102 -7.86 2.08 -10.18
CA THR A 102 -6.43 1.85 -10.21
C THR A 102 -5.86 1.95 -8.80
N ILE A 103 -5.18 0.91 -8.38
CA ILE A 103 -4.54 0.81 -7.07
C ILE A 103 -3.04 0.66 -7.31
N LEU A 104 -2.28 1.59 -6.79
CA LEU A 104 -0.84 1.67 -6.99
C LEU A 104 -0.10 1.51 -5.67
N SER A 105 0.86 0.63 -5.67
CA SER A 105 1.79 0.45 -4.56
C SER A 105 3.10 1.18 -4.81
N TRP A 106 3.74 1.66 -3.77
CA TRP A 106 5.13 2.09 -3.78
C TRP A 106 5.85 1.46 -2.61
N LEU A 107 7.04 0.95 -2.86
CA LEU A 107 7.91 0.38 -1.87
C LEU A 107 9.19 1.21 -1.80
N ASP A 108 9.58 1.60 -0.60
CA ASP A 108 10.79 2.38 -0.37
C ASP A 108 12.03 1.58 -0.78
N PRO A 109 12.83 2.05 -1.75
CA PRO A 109 14.07 1.39 -2.16
C PRO A 109 15.24 1.67 -1.22
N HIS A 110 15.05 2.49 -0.18
CA HIS A 110 16.15 2.87 0.70
C HIS A 110 16.75 1.65 1.41
N PRO A 111 18.09 1.48 1.43
CA PRO A 111 18.75 0.32 2.03
C PRO A 111 18.42 0.11 3.52
N GLY A 112 18.09 1.19 4.25
CA GLY A 112 17.65 1.11 5.65
C GLY A 112 16.26 0.50 5.83
N PHE A 113 15.47 0.42 4.76
CA PHE A 113 14.19 -0.27 4.76
C PHE A 113 14.36 -1.76 4.46
N ASP A 114 15.34 -2.13 3.63
CA ASP A 114 15.68 -3.54 3.38
C ASP A 114 16.62 -4.10 4.46
N TRP A 115 16.14 -4.07 5.70
CA TRP A 115 16.91 -4.38 6.87
C TRP A 115 16.10 -5.10 7.96
N SER A 116 16.75 -5.95 8.76
CA SER A 116 16.22 -6.60 9.94
C SER A 116 17.29 -6.67 11.04
N SER A 117 16.90 -6.52 12.29
CA SER A 117 17.77 -6.74 13.45
C SER A 117 18.03 -8.22 13.75
N ASP A 118 17.23 -9.12 13.22
CA ASP A 118 17.28 -10.56 13.44
C ASP A 118 17.44 -11.29 12.10
N PRO A 119 18.55 -12.01 11.88
CA PRO A 119 18.78 -12.77 10.65
C PRO A 119 17.72 -13.85 10.36
N GLY A 120 16.98 -14.27 11.37
CA GLY A 120 15.88 -15.24 11.25
C GLY A 120 14.54 -14.61 10.88
N ARG A 121 14.46 -13.28 10.86
CA ARG A 121 13.25 -12.52 10.56
C ARG A 121 13.34 -11.86 9.19
N GLU A 122 12.20 -11.72 8.53
CA GLU A 122 12.09 -10.94 7.29
C GLU A 122 12.57 -9.51 7.48
N THR A 123 13.13 -8.90 6.43
CA THR A 123 13.40 -7.46 6.41
C THR A 123 12.08 -6.66 6.44
N LYS A 124 12.16 -5.38 6.80
CA LYS A 124 11.01 -4.46 6.73
C LYS A 124 10.45 -4.42 5.30
N ALA A 125 11.35 -4.37 4.30
CA ALA A 125 10.96 -4.36 2.89
C ALA A 125 10.28 -5.67 2.45
N ASP A 126 10.78 -6.85 2.85
CA ASP A 126 10.17 -8.13 2.48
C ASP A 126 8.79 -8.29 3.12
N ARG A 127 8.63 -7.87 4.38
CA ARG A 127 7.34 -7.81 5.03
C ARG A 127 6.37 -6.90 4.30
N ALA A 128 6.82 -5.73 3.86
CA ALA A 128 6.01 -4.81 3.07
C ALA A 128 5.64 -5.39 1.71
N ARG A 129 6.59 -6.04 1.00
CA ARG A 129 6.34 -6.75 -0.27
C ARG A 129 5.22 -7.77 -0.13
N THR A 130 5.30 -8.62 0.90
CA THR A 130 4.28 -9.65 1.18
C THR A 130 2.90 -9.04 1.42
N ILE A 131 2.80 -7.98 2.23
CA ILE A 131 1.53 -7.31 2.51
C ILE A 131 0.97 -6.64 1.24
N LEU A 132 1.79 -5.87 0.51
CA LEU A 132 1.36 -5.18 -0.71
C LEU A 132 0.89 -6.16 -1.80
N LEU A 133 1.61 -7.26 -1.98
CA LEU A 133 1.22 -8.28 -2.96
C LEU A 133 -0.06 -9.01 -2.54
N ALA A 134 -0.22 -9.34 -1.26
CA ALA A 134 -1.44 -9.99 -0.77
C ALA A 134 -2.68 -9.11 -0.98
N LEU A 135 -2.59 -7.82 -0.69
CA LEU A 135 -3.63 -6.85 -0.99
C LEU A 135 -3.88 -6.74 -2.51
N GLY A 136 -2.80 -6.71 -3.30
CA GLY A 136 -2.89 -6.70 -4.77
C GLY A 136 -3.62 -7.93 -5.33
N ILE A 137 -3.40 -9.12 -4.75
CA ILE A 137 -4.13 -10.35 -5.13
C ILE A 137 -5.64 -10.20 -4.87
N ILE A 138 -6.00 -9.61 -3.72
CA ILE A 138 -7.41 -9.39 -3.37
C ILE A 138 -8.03 -8.39 -4.35
N PHE A 139 -7.39 -7.24 -4.59
CA PHE A 139 -7.89 -6.22 -5.52
C PHE A 139 -8.04 -6.75 -6.95
N ALA A 140 -7.07 -7.55 -7.41
CA ALA A 140 -7.17 -8.17 -8.74
C ALA A 140 -8.34 -9.15 -8.85
N LYS A 141 -8.69 -9.88 -7.77
CA LYS A 141 -9.88 -10.74 -7.71
C LYS A 141 -11.19 -9.95 -7.75
N GLU A 142 -11.19 -8.76 -7.16
CA GLU A 142 -12.33 -7.83 -7.17
C GLU A 142 -12.43 -7.03 -8.49
N GLY A 143 -11.58 -7.35 -9.47
CA GLY A 143 -11.62 -6.71 -10.79
C GLY A 143 -10.92 -5.35 -10.87
N GLU A 144 -10.06 -5.01 -9.91
CA GLU A 144 -9.34 -3.74 -9.89
C GLU A 144 -8.01 -3.81 -10.66
N ARG A 145 -7.53 -2.66 -11.13
CA ARG A 145 -6.20 -2.52 -11.75
C ARG A 145 -5.16 -2.34 -10.66
N ILE A 146 -4.10 -3.12 -10.70
CA ILE A 146 -3.01 -3.02 -9.74
C ILE A 146 -1.68 -2.77 -10.44
N GLY A 147 -0.77 -2.06 -9.79
CA GLY A 147 0.56 -1.76 -10.31
C GLY A 147 1.48 -1.10 -9.29
N LEU A 148 2.69 -0.76 -9.73
CA LEU A 148 3.70 -0.09 -8.93
C LEU A 148 3.87 1.37 -9.39
N ILE A 149 3.95 2.29 -8.44
CA ILE A 149 4.31 3.70 -8.72
C ILE A 149 5.76 3.74 -9.18
N GLY A 150 6.00 4.34 -10.34
CA GLY A 150 7.33 4.37 -10.94
C GLY A 150 7.81 3.02 -11.48
N GLY A 151 6.93 2.02 -11.54
CA GLY A 151 7.22 0.73 -12.14
C GLY A 151 7.43 0.82 -13.65
N SER A 152 8.08 -0.19 -14.21
CA SER A 152 8.39 -0.27 -15.66
C SER A 152 7.15 -0.52 -16.51
N ARG A 153 6.06 -0.97 -15.90
CA ARG A 153 4.81 -1.37 -16.56
C ARG A 153 3.61 -0.55 -16.05
N PRO A 154 2.60 -0.31 -16.89
CA PRO A 154 1.35 0.29 -16.44
C PRO A 154 0.59 -0.68 -15.53
N ALA A 155 -0.29 -0.13 -14.68
CA ALA A 155 -1.21 -0.92 -13.86
C ALA A 155 -2.03 -1.87 -14.75
N SER A 156 -2.13 -3.12 -14.33
CA SER A 156 -2.75 -4.19 -15.11
C SER A 156 -3.98 -4.78 -14.39
N LEU A 157 -4.86 -5.36 -15.18
CA LEU A 157 -6.11 -5.98 -14.78
C LEU A 157 -6.05 -7.49 -15.00
N GLY A 158 -6.86 -8.25 -14.27
CA GLY A 158 -7.09 -9.66 -14.49
C GLY A 158 -6.06 -10.58 -13.83
N LYS A 159 -6.15 -11.87 -14.16
CA LYS A 159 -5.46 -12.96 -13.45
C LYS A 159 -3.92 -12.85 -13.42
N ALA A 160 -3.32 -12.24 -14.44
CA ALA A 160 -1.88 -12.05 -14.54
C ALA A 160 -1.36 -10.79 -13.81
N ALA A 161 -2.27 -9.93 -13.30
CA ALA A 161 -1.88 -8.68 -12.65
C ALA A 161 -1.05 -8.88 -11.37
N PRO A 162 -1.38 -9.84 -10.47
CA PRO A 162 -0.56 -10.11 -9.29
C PRO A 162 0.85 -10.58 -9.63
N ASP A 163 1.00 -11.39 -10.66
CA ASP A 163 2.31 -11.88 -11.10
C ASP A 163 3.21 -10.74 -11.55
N LYS A 164 2.66 -9.81 -12.33
CA LYS A 164 3.37 -8.61 -12.78
C LYS A 164 3.75 -7.70 -11.62
N LEU A 165 2.84 -7.52 -10.65
CA LEU A 165 3.13 -6.75 -9.44
C LEU A 165 4.23 -7.40 -8.61
N ALA A 166 4.24 -8.73 -8.47
CA ALA A 166 5.28 -9.47 -7.75
C ALA A 166 6.66 -9.27 -8.39
N GLU A 167 6.73 -9.36 -9.72
CA GLU A 167 7.96 -9.10 -10.48
C GLU A 167 8.44 -7.64 -10.31
N ASP A 168 7.52 -6.67 -10.36
CA ASP A 168 7.86 -5.26 -10.17
C ASP A 168 8.34 -4.97 -8.73
N LEU A 169 7.75 -5.60 -7.70
CA LEU A 169 8.15 -5.45 -6.29
C LEU A 169 9.55 -6.01 -5.99
N ILE A 170 10.01 -7.02 -6.74
CA ILE A 170 11.38 -7.56 -6.62
C ILE A 170 12.36 -6.84 -7.54
N GLY A 171 11.87 -6.26 -8.62
CA GLY A 171 12.67 -5.59 -9.63
C GLY A 171 13.23 -4.25 -9.16
N HIS A 172 13.52 -3.40 -10.13
CA HIS A 172 14.02 -2.05 -9.85
C HIS A 172 12.90 -1.15 -9.29
N LEU A 173 13.08 -0.68 -8.07
CA LEU A 173 12.17 0.24 -7.39
C LEU A 173 12.53 1.69 -7.68
N SER A 174 11.53 2.54 -7.88
CA SER A 174 11.75 3.97 -8.09
C SER A 174 11.98 4.68 -6.76
N GLU A 175 13.05 5.48 -6.69
CA GLU A 175 13.30 6.38 -5.54
C GLU A 175 12.28 7.52 -5.47
N THR A 176 11.61 7.82 -6.57
CA THR A 176 10.69 8.95 -6.67
C THR A 176 9.25 8.49 -6.66
N LEU A 177 8.43 9.15 -5.84
CA LEU A 177 6.97 8.99 -5.84
C LEU A 177 6.38 9.75 -7.03
N ILE A 178 6.35 9.11 -8.20
CA ILE A 178 5.83 9.70 -9.43
C ILE A 178 4.30 9.67 -9.39
N PRO A 179 3.60 10.82 -9.43
CA PRO A 179 2.15 10.84 -9.41
C PRO A 179 1.58 10.17 -10.67
N PRO A 180 0.53 9.34 -10.54
CA PRO A 180 -0.13 8.74 -11.70
C PRO A 180 -0.84 9.81 -12.53
N ARG A 181 -1.01 9.54 -13.82
CA ARG A 181 -1.72 10.46 -14.74
C ARG A 181 -3.22 10.53 -14.52
N ALA A 182 -3.81 9.48 -13.93
CA ALA A 182 -5.22 9.38 -13.62
C ALA A 182 -5.40 9.15 -12.11
N GLN A 183 -6.62 9.37 -11.64
CA GLN A 183 -6.95 9.10 -10.23
C GLN A 183 -6.66 7.64 -9.87
N ALA A 184 -6.02 7.45 -8.72
CA ALA A 184 -5.67 6.15 -8.19
C ALA A 184 -5.75 6.18 -6.65
N LEU A 185 -5.80 5.00 -6.06
CA LEU A 185 -5.58 4.78 -4.64
C LEU A 185 -4.10 4.40 -4.46
N ALA A 186 -3.43 4.97 -3.48
CA ALA A 186 -2.01 4.72 -3.25
C ALA A 186 -1.74 3.95 -1.95
N PHE A 187 -0.85 2.96 -2.03
CA PHE A 187 -0.19 2.36 -0.88
C PHE A 187 1.28 2.74 -0.91
N VAL A 188 1.75 3.42 0.12
CA VAL A 188 3.14 3.83 0.26
C VAL A 188 3.74 3.09 1.46
N ALA A 189 4.68 2.19 1.22
CA ALA A 189 5.32 1.39 2.25
C ALA A 189 6.77 1.83 2.46
N SER A 190 7.11 2.19 3.70
CA SER A 190 8.43 2.64 4.16
C SER A 190 8.52 2.46 5.68
N ASP A 191 9.68 2.71 6.27
CA ASP A 191 9.79 2.98 7.71
C ASP A 191 9.53 4.46 8.05
N PHE A 192 9.50 5.33 7.05
CA PHE A 192 9.27 6.77 7.14
C PHE A 192 10.26 7.53 8.05
N TYR A 193 11.46 7.02 8.29
CA TYR A 193 12.44 7.64 9.19
C TYR A 193 13.18 8.84 8.61
N ASP A 194 12.96 9.20 7.36
CA ASP A 194 13.32 10.53 6.86
C ASP A 194 12.45 11.60 7.57
N GLY A 195 12.93 12.85 7.62
CA GLY A 195 12.18 13.93 8.25
C GLY A 195 10.76 14.07 7.69
N VAL A 196 9.77 14.35 8.57
CA VAL A 196 8.36 14.45 8.17
C VAL A 196 8.15 15.53 7.10
N ASP A 197 8.96 16.57 7.06
CA ASP A 197 8.89 17.60 6.01
C ASP A 197 9.27 17.03 4.64
N ILE A 198 10.28 16.15 4.58
CA ILE A 198 10.67 15.45 3.36
C ILE A 198 9.50 14.58 2.86
N TRP A 199 8.86 13.85 3.77
CA TRP A 199 7.69 13.04 3.43
C TRP A 199 6.49 13.89 3.00
N ARG A 200 6.28 15.05 3.63
CA ARG A 200 5.23 16.00 3.20
C ARG A 200 5.43 16.41 1.74
N ASP A 201 6.65 16.78 1.37
CA ASP A 201 6.96 17.21 0.01
C ASP A 201 6.82 16.05 -1.01
N ARG A 202 7.33 14.87 -0.67
CA ARG A 202 7.21 13.66 -1.51
C ARG A 202 5.75 13.26 -1.74
N LEU A 203 4.92 13.29 -0.69
CA LEU A 203 3.52 12.87 -0.75
C LEU A 203 2.60 13.94 -1.33
N ALA A 204 2.95 15.23 -1.22
CA ALA A 204 2.11 16.33 -1.71
C ALA A 204 1.79 16.23 -3.21
N GLN A 205 2.72 15.75 -4.03
CA GLN A 205 2.48 15.55 -5.47
C GLN A 205 1.55 14.36 -5.71
N LEU A 206 1.74 13.28 -4.97
CA LEU A 206 0.93 12.07 -5.07
C LEU A 206 -0.52 12.33 -4.64
N ALA A 207 -0.72 13.12 -3.58
CA ALA A 207 -2.04 13.49 -3.06
C ALA A 207 -2.91 14.28 -4.05
N LYS A 208 -2.31 14.93 -5.05
CA LYS A 208 -3.07 15.65 -6.10
C LYS A 208 -3.88 14.69 -6.99
N THR A 209 -3.36 13.49 -7.20
CA THR A 209 -3.97 12.46 -8.06
C THR A 209 -4.49 11.27 -7.27
N CYS A 210 -3.93 11.00 -6.09
CA CYS A 210 -4.39 9.96 -5.18
C CYS A 210 -5.14 10.59 -4.01
N ARG A 211 -6.46 10.74 -4.15
CA ARG A 211 -7.31 11.35 -3.11
C ARG A 211 -7.31 10.55 -1.81
N HIS A 212 -7.18 9.25 -1.91
CA HIS A 212 -7.10 8.33 -0.78
C HIS A 212 -5.83 7.51 -0.87
N GLY A 213 -5.24 7.22 0.27
CA GLY A 213 -4.02 6.43 0.35
C GLY A 213 -3.80 5.83 1.73
N VAL A 214 -2.91 4.88 1.77
CA VAL A 214 -2.45 4.22 2.98
C VAL A 214 -0.95 4.34 3.06
N LEU A 215 -0.47 4.92 4.16
CA LEU A 215 0.93 4.86 4.56
C LEU A 215 1.11 3.60 5.41
N LEU A 216 1.87 2.64 4.90
CA LEU A 216 2.21 1.41 5.61
C LEU A 216 3.61 1.57 6.21
N ALA A 217 3.67 2.00 7.47
CA ALA A 217 4.90 2.14 8.23
C ALA A 217 5.31 0.78 8.79
N VAL A 218 6.37 0.18 8.21
CA VAL A 218 6.91 -1.10 8.67
C VAL A 218 8.20 -0.86 9.42
N THR A 219 8.25 -1.29 10.68
CA THR A 219 9.37 -1.05 11.60
C THR A 219 9.91 -2.36 12.18
N ASP A 220 11.16 -2.33 12.60
CA ASP A 220 11.76 -3.44 13.34
C ASP A 220 11.58 -3.24 14.86
N PRO A 221 11.34 -4.31 15.65
CA PRO A 221 11.16 -4.20 17.11
C PRO A 221 12.28 -3.46 17.82
N ILE A 222 13.51 -3.67 17.41
CA ILE A 222 14.69 -3.06 18.06
C ILE A 222 14.70 -1.53 17.97
N GLU A 223 14.03 -0.97 16.95
CA GLU A 223 13.90 0.48 16.75
C GLU A 223 13.03 1.12 17.83
N HIS A 224 12.09 0.35 18.42
CA HIS A 224 11.20 0.80 19.51
C HIS A 224 11.72 0.43 20.90
N GLU A 225 12.52 -0.64 21.00
CA GLU A 225 12.99 -1.15 22.28
C GLU A 225 14.29 -0.52 22.74
N PHE A 226 15.13 -0.10 21.79
CA PHE A 226 16.46 0.46 22.00
C PHE A 226 17.27 -0.32 23.07
N PRO A 227 17.61 -1.60 22.85
CA PRO A 227 18.24 -2.45 23.86
C PRO A 227 19.75 -2.24 23.96
N TYR A 228 20.27 -1.12 23.49
CA TYR A 228 21.70 -0.87 23.38
C TYR A 228 22.26 -0.32 24.68
N ALA A 229 23.42 -0.86 25.10
CA ALA A 229 24.17 -0.42 26.27
C ALA A 229 25.68 -0.39 26.00
N GLY A 230 26.38 0.43 26.74
CA GLY A 230 27.82 0.56 26.61
C GLY A 230 28.26 1.25 25.31
N ARG A 231 29.49 0.94 24.87
CA ARG A 231 30.06 1.54 23.68
C ARG A 231 29.44 0.94 22.42
N THR A 232 28.58 1.70 21.78
CA THR A 232 27.82 1.27 20.61
C THR A 232 28.02 2.21 19.43
N ARG A 233 28.24 1.63 18.24
CA ARG A 233 28.34 2.34 16.98
C ARG A 233 27.03 2.15 16.22
N PHE A 234 26.38 3.24 15.89
CA PHE A 234 25.21 3.25 15.01
C PHE A 234 25.64 3.70 13.61
N SER A 235 25.18 2.99 12.59
CA SER A 235 25.36 3.37 11.19
C SER A 235 24.00 3.47 10.50
N ARG A 236 23.87 4.42 9.61
CA ARG A 236 22.69 4.52 8.76
C ARG A 236 22.98 3.84 7.43
N PRO A 237 22.32 2.73 7.08
CA PRO A 237 22.52 2.08 5.80
C PRO A 237 22.35 3.05 4.63
N GLY A 238 23.20 2.93 3.62
CA GLY A 238 23.13 3.77 2.40
C GLY A 238 23.63 5.21 2.53
N SER A 239 23.88 5.73 3.75
CA SER A 239 24.30 7.12 3.95
C SER A 239 25.78 7.32 4.27
N GLY A 240 26.49 6.25 4.65
CA GLY A 240 27.85 6.33 5.18
C GLY A 240 27.98 7.07 6.53
N LEU A 241 26.86 7.50 7.11
CA LEU A 241 26.87 8.18 8.41
C LEU A 241 27.02 7.17 9.53
N GLU A 242 28.02 7.41 10.38
CA GLU A 242 28.24 6.62 11.58
C GLU A 242 28.32 7.52 12.81
N LYS A 243 27.75 7.08 13.92
CA LYS A 243 27.84 7.76 15.21
C LYS A 243 28.20 6.77 16.31
N LEU A 244 29.29 7.08 17.03
CA LEU A 244 29.73 6.28 18.13
C LEU A 244 29.33 6.91 19.47
N PHE A 245 28.62 6.14 20.28
CA PHE A 245 28.28 6.51 21.64
C PHE A 245 29.13 5.70 22.62
N GLY A 246 29.69 6.38 23.61
CA GLY A 246 30.46 5.73 24.68
C GLY A 246 29.57 4.91 25.63
N ARG A 247 28.34 5.38 25.83
CA ARG A 247 27.31 4.79 26.68
C ARG A 247 25.95 5.00 25.99
N ALA A 248 25.54 4.01 25.21
CA ALA A 248 24.31 4.10 24.38
C ALA A 248 23.05 4.26 25.24
N GLU A 249 23.01 3.64 26.41
CA GLU A 249 21.90 3.73 27.35
C GLU A 249 21.55 5.16 27.78
N THR A 250 22.54 6.08 27.73
CA THR A 250 22.30 7.48 28.14
C THR A 250 21.48 8.30 27.16
N VAL A 251 21.35 7.83 25.93
CA VAL A 251 20.57 8.51 24.87
C VAL A 251 19.25 7.81 24.57
N ARG A 252 18.91 6.76 25.31
CA ARG A 252 17.71 5.94 25.10
C ARG A 252 16.44 6.77 25.20
N ASP A 253 16.27 7.48 26.30
CA ASP A 253 15.04 8.22 26.58
C ASP A 253 14.85 9.34 25.55
N GLU A 254 15.91 10.10 25.25
CA GLU A 254 15.89 11.13 24.19
C GLU A 254 15.55 10.54 22.82
N TYR A 255 16.05 9.35 22.50
CA TYR A 255 15.74 8.66 21.25
C TYR A 255 14.26 8.27 21.19
N LEU A 256 13.74 7.66 22.25
CA LEU A 256 12.34 7.23 22.31
C LEU A 256 11.37 8.40 22.25
N ASP A 257 11.68 9.52 22.91
CA ASP A 257 10.90 10.76 22.84
C ASP A 257 10.88 11.32 21.41
N LYS A 258 12.02 11.35 20.74
CA LYS A 258 12.12 11.78 19.33
C LYS A 258 11.35 10.85 18.40
N LEU A 259 11.41 9.55 18.62
CA LEU A 259 10.66 8.57 17.85
C LEU A 259 9.15 8.79 18.03
N ALA A 260 8.68 8.94 19.26
CA ALA A 260 7.27 9.19 19.55
C ALA A 260 6.78 10.50 18.91
N ALA A 261 7.57 11.58 19.00
CA ALA A 261 7.26 12.85 18.37
C ALA A 261 7.20 12.73 16.82
N HIS A 262 8.14 11.99 16.23
CA HIS A 262 8.16 11.73 14.80
C HIS A 262 6.93 10.94 14.34
N GLU A 263 6.57 9.89 15.06
CA GLU A 263 5.37 9.08 14.77
C GLU A 263 4.07 9.88 14.89
N ALA A 264 3.99 10.77 15.88
CA ALA A 264 2.85 11.67 16.04
C ALA A 264 2.75 12.66 14.87
N ALA A 265 3.89 13.22 14.44
CA ALA A 265 3.95 14.13 13.30
C ALA A 265 3.59 13.44 11.98
N LEU A 266 4.03 12.19 11.77
CA LEU A 266 3.65 11.38 10.60
C LEU A 266 2.14 11.07 10.59
N ALA A 267 1.57 10.76 11.75
CA ALA A 267 0.12 10.54 11.88
C ALA A 267 -0.67 11.81 11.56
N ALA A 268 -0.22 12.97 12.04
CA ALA A 268 -0.83 14.26 11.73
C ALA A 268 -0.73 14.58 10.23
N LEU A 269 0.40 14.27 9.58
CA LEU A 269 0.57 14.42 8.13
C LEU A 269 -0.44 13.55 7.37
N ALA A 270 -0.52 12.26 7.67
CA ALA A 270 -1.49 11.36 7.03
C ALA A 270 -2.93 11.87 7.18
N THR A 271 -3.32 12.26 8.40
CA THR A 271 -4.64 12.81 8.69
C THR A 271 -4.92 14.08 7.88
N SER A 272 -3.95 15.00 7.76
CA SER A 272 -4.11 16.26 7.00
C SER A 272 -4.34 16.01 5.50
N MET A 273 -3.88 14.88 4.99
CA MET A 273 -4.06 14.45 3.60
C MET A 273 -5.35 13.62 3.39
N GLY A 274 -6.06 13.28 4.46
CA GLY A 274 -7.18 12.32 4.40
C GLY A 274 -6.72 10.88 4.11
N TRP A 275 -5.47 10.54 4.43
CA TRP A 275 -4.89 9.23 4.27
C TRP A 275 -4.84 8.46 5.59
N ALA A 276 -4.80 7.13 5.52
CA ALA A 276 -4.61 6.29 6.69
C ALA A 276 -3.12 6.03 6.95
N LEU A 277 -2.72 5.98 8.21
CA LEU A 277 -1.41 5.50 8.64
C LEU A 277 -1.58 4.16 9.36
N ILE A 278 -0.96 3.12 8.82
CA ILE A 278 -0.91 1.78 9.41
C ILE A 278 0.51 1.54 9.91
N ARG A 279 0.66 1.29 11.21
CA ARG A 279 1.94 0.90 11.81
C ARG A 279 1.98 -0.62 11.95
N HIS A 280 3.07 -1.22 11.47
CA HIS A 280 3.29 -2.65 11.52
C HIS A 280 4.73 -2.96 11.93
N ARG A 281 4.90 -3.78 12.96
CA ARG A 281 6.22 -4.27 13.38
C ARG A 281 6.48 -5.64 12.78
N THR A 282 7.74 -5.90 12.40
CA THR A 282 8.12 -7.17 11.74
C THR A 282 8.01 -8.40 12.65
N ASP A 283 7.96 -8.25 13.98
CA ASP A 283 7.70 -9.32 14.95
C ASP A 283 6.21 -9.71 15.06
N MET A 284 5.32 -8.91 14.47
CA MET A 284 3.90 -9.22 14.43
C MET A 284 3.52 -9.99 13.16
N PRO A 285 2.49 -10.84 13.20
CA PRO A 285 2.01 -11.52 11.99
C PRO A 285 1.63 -10.53 10.88
N ALA A 286 2.07 -10.80 9.63
CA ALA A 286 1.74 -9.99 8.46
C ALA A 286 0.24 -9.72 8.30
N LEU A 287 -0.59 -10.68 8.74
CA LEU A 287 -2.05 -10.58 8.72
C LEU A 287 -2.57 -9.34 9.46
N ARG A 288 -1.93 -8.91 10.56
CA ARG A 288 -2.35 -7.70 11.29
C ARG A 288 -2.18 -6.45 10.44
N GLY A 289 -1.01 -6.30 9.77
CA GLY A 289 -0.75 -5.15 8.91
C GLY A 289 -1.66 -5.14 7.68
N ALA A 290 -1.83 -6.29 7.05
CA ALA A 290 -2.69 -6.44 5.88
C ALA A 290 -4.18 -6.18 6.21
N ALA A 291 -4.70 -6.76 7.31
CA ALA A 291 -6.08 -6.54 7.74
C ALA A 291 -6.34 -5.08 8.15
N ALA A 292 -5.39 -4.43 8.83
CA ALA A 292 -5.50 -3.01 9.16
C ALA A 292 -5.51 -2.12 7.92
N ALA A 293 -4.67 -2.43 6.92
CA ALA A 293 -4.65 -1.70 5.65
C ALA A 293 -5.95 -1.91 4.86
N GLN A 294 -6.49 -3.12 4.87
CA GLN A 294 -7.79 -3.44 4.27
C GLN A 294 -8.93 -2.65 4.96
N ALA A 295 -9.01 -2.69 6.29
CA ALA A 295 -10.04 -1.98 7.05
C ALA A 295 -9.97 -0.45 6.85
N ALA A 296 -8.78 0.11 6.69
CA ALA A 296 -8.62 1.53 6.38
C ALA A 296 -9.25 1.92 5.03
N LEU A 297 -9.18 1.03 4.04
CA LEU A 297 -9.81 1.25 2.73
C LEU A 297 -11.33 1.21 2.77
N GLU A 298 -11.89 0.31 3.58
CA GLU A 298 -13.35 0.23 3.77
C GLU A 298 -13.91 1.53 4.37
N GLN A 299 -13.14 2.19 5.25
CA GLN A 299 -13.53 3.49 5.81
C GLN A 299 -13.56 4.62 4.78
N PHE A 300 -12.74 4.56 3.73
CA PHE A 300 -12.80 5.53 2.63
C PHE A 300 -14.04 5.34 1.76
N GLY A 301 -14.63 4.15 1.76
CA GLY A 301 -15.87 3.86 1.04
C GLY A 301 -17.17 4.12 1.81
N GLY A 302 -17.09 4.23 3.14
CA GLY A 302 -18.27 4.39 4.00
C GLY A 302 -18.64 5.82 4.38
N LYS A 303 -17.91 6.83 3.90
CA LYS A 303 -18.22 8.25 4.11
C LYS A 303 -18.68 8.87 2.79
N ALA A 304 -19.87 8.51 2.37
CA ALA A 304 -20.66 9.23 1.36
C ALA A 304 -21.92 9.82 2.02
#